data_4c0d2ea0e3610273bbaf04f09e685699
#
_entry.id   4c0d2ea0e3610273bbaf04f09e685699
#
_cell.length_a   1.000
_cell.length_b   1.000
_cell.length_c   1.000
_cell.angle_alpha   90.00
_cell.angle_beta   90.00
_cell.angle_gamma   90.00
#
_symmetry.space_group_name_H-M   'P 1'
#
loop_
_entity.id
_entity.type
_entity.pdbx_description
1 polymer ?
#
loop_
_entity_poly.entity_id
_entity_poly.type
_entity_poly.pdbx_seq_one_letter_code
_entity_poly.pdbx_strand_id
1 'polypeptide(L)'
;MVIEELKYVRMHSTLGYEILKDQGYSDYVLESILYHHENFDGSGYPSNRSGKDIPMGARILRVCDVYAALSMDRPYRKALEKDEVLRLMIDEIKNFDMQVFLAFQRVIHKGGNYGIKKETGYRNEGHFTEGNGNP
;
A
#
# COMPACT_ATOMS: atom_id res chain seq x y z
N MET A 1 -16.71 -5.99 15.21
CA MET A 1 -17.19 -5.26 14.02
C MET A 1 -18.60 -5.75 13.70
N VAL A 2 -19.55 -4.83 13.61
CA VAL A 2 -20.95 -5.15 13.33
C VAL A 2 -21.10 -5.46 11.82
N ILE A 3 -22.07 -6.28 11.45
CA ILE A 3 -22.32 -6.71 10.07
C ILE A 3 -22.47 -5.51 9.12
N GLU A 4 -23.09 -4.42 9.58
CA GLU A 4 -23.27 -3.19 8.79
C GLU A 4 -21.95 -2.47 8.52
N GLU A 5 -21.04 -2.43 9.51
CA GLU A 5 -19.70 -1.87 9.33
C GLU A 5 -18.87 -2.68 8.35
N LEU A 6 -19.00 -4.00 8.37
CA LEU A 6 -18.36 -4.88 7.40
C LEU A 6 -18.84 -4.62 5.97
N LYS A 7 -20.13 -4.43 5.77
CA LYS A 7 -20.69 -4.08 4.48
C LYS A 7 -20.16 -2.74 3.98
N TYR A 8 -20.06 -1.74 4.86
CA TYR A 8 -19.55 -0.42 4.55
C TYR A 8 -18.08 -0.48 4.12
N VAL A 9 -17.26 -1.20 4.87
CA VAL A 9 -15.83 -1.39 4.53
C VAL A 9 -15.67 -2.09 3.17
N ARG A 10 -16.47 -3.11 2.90
CA ARG A 10 -16.45 -3.83 1.62
C ARG A 10 -16.87 -2.98 0.42
N MET A 11 -17.69 -1.96 0.64
CA MET A 11 -18.12 -1.05 -0.42
C MET A 11 -17.04 -0.04 -0.81
N HIS A 12 -16.00 0.17 0.00
CA HIS A 12 -14.96 1.18 -0.23
C HIS A 12 -14.24 1.02 -1.56
N SER A 13 -13.84 -0.19 -1.92
CA SER A 13 -13.13 -0.43 -3.17
C SER A 13 -14.02 -0.19 -4.38
N THR A 14 -15.27 -0.64 -4.32
CA THR A 14 -16.26 -0.41 -5.36
C THR A 14 -16.60 1.07 -5.50
N LEU A 15 -16.77 1.76 -4.39
CA LEU A 15 -17.05 3.19 -4.38
C LEU A 15 -15.87 3.98 -4.94
N GLY A 16 -14.65 3.64 -4.57
CA GLY A 16 -13.43 4.25 -5.12
C GLY A 16 -13.36 4.09 -6.63
N TYR A 17 -13.66 2.91 -7.14
CA TYR A 17 -13.74 2.65 -8.57
C TYR A 17 -14.79 3.55 -9.24
N GLU A 18 -16.00 3.63 -8.68
CA GLU A 18 -17.09 4.44 -9.23
C GLU A 18 -16.75 5.93 -9.28
N ILE A 19 -16.06 6.44 -8.27
CA ILE A 19 -15.62 7.84 -8.22
C ILE A 19 -14.59 8.13 -9.31
N LEU A 20 -13.66 7.21 -9.55
CA LEU A 20 -12.49 7.46 -10.41
C LEU A 20 -12.69 7.04 -11.86
N LYS A 21 -13.70 6.22 -12.18
CA LYS A 21 -13.87 5.64 -13.52
C LYS A 21 -14.01 6.66 -14.66
N ASP A 22 -14.52 7.86 -14.36
CA ASP A 22 -14.74 8.91 -15.37
C ASP A 22 -13.66 10.01 -15.32
N GLN A 23 -12.56 9.79 -14.59
CA GLN A 23 -11.49 10.78 -14.39
C GLN A 23 -10.29 10.63 -15.32
N GLY A 24 -10.39 9.76 -16.33
CA GLY A 24 -9.34 9.57 -17.32
C GLY A 24 -8.22 8.59 -16.94
N TYR A 25 -8.38 7.85 -15.86
CA TYR A 25 -7.42 6.81 -15.47
C TYR A 25 -7.56 5.59 -16.38
N SER A 26 -6.46 4.85 -16.56
CA SER A 26 -6.48 3.62 -17.34
C SER A 26 -7.32 2.53 -16.66
N ASP A 27 -7.84 1.60 -17.44
CA ASP A 27 -8.57 0.44 -16.92
C ASP A 27 -7.74 -0.36 -15.94
N TYR A 28 -6.43 -0.49 -16.19
CA TYR A 28 -5.51 -1.19 -15.30
C TYR A 28 -5.46 -0.55 -13.90
N VAL A 29 -5.36 0.78 -13.82
CA VAL A 29 -5.35 1.50 -12.55
C VAL A 29 -6.68 1.32 -11.84
N LEU A 30 -7.78 1.45 -12.54
CA LEU A 30 -9.13 1.29 -11.98
C LEU A 30 -9.37 -0.11 -11.44
N GLU A 31 -8.98 -1.13 -12.17
CA GLU A 31 -9.09 -2.52 -11.73
C GLU A 31 -8.19 -2.81 -10.51
N SER A 32 -7.00 -2.24 -10.49
CA SER A 32 -6.11 -2.36 -9.35
C SER A 32 -6.73 -1.81 -8.07
N ILE A 33 -7.41 -0.68 -8.15
CA ILE A 33 -8.13 -0.08 -7.02
C ILE A 33 -9.33 -0.95 -6.63
N LEU A 34 -10.11 -1.41 -7.60
CA LEU A 34 -11.31 -2.20 -7.35
C LEU A 34 -10.99 -3.51 -6.62
N TYR A 35 -9.90 -4.16 -6.98
CA TYR A 35 -9.57 -5.52 -6.50
C TYR A 35 -8.46 -5.56 -5.44
N HIS A 36 -8.02 -4.42 -4.90
CA HIS A 36 -6.91 -4.43 -3.94
C HIS A 36 -7.26 -5.01 -2.55
N HIS A 37 -8.52 -5.27 -2.27
CA HIS A 37 -8.94 -6.01 -1.07
C HIS A 37 -9.19 -7.50 -1.33
N GLU A 38 -8.96 -7.96 -2.55
CA GLU A 38 -8.95 -9.38 -2.84
C GLU A 38 -7.73 -10.03 -2.17
N ASN A 39 -7.91 -11.22 -1.61
CA ASN A 39 -6.84 -12.00 -1.04
C ASN A 39 -6.40 -13.08 -2.03
N PHE A 40 -5.11 -13.36 -2.06
CA PHE A 40 -4.53 -14.32 -3.02
C PHE A 40 -5.17 -15.71 -2.92
N ASP A 41 -5.63 -16.09 -1.74
CA ASP A 41 -6.32 -17.37 -1.48
C ASP A 41 -7.82 -17.37 -1.87
N GLY A 42 -8.37 -16.26 -2.35
CA GLY A 42 -9.77 -16.14 -2.74
C GLY A 42 -10.71 -15.73 -1.62
N SER A 43 -10.21 -15.42 -0.44
CA SER A 43 -11.03 -15.07 0.73
C SER A 43 -11.40 -13.60 0.85
N GLY A 44 -10.96 -12.78 -0.09
CA GLY A 44 -11.18 -11.33 -0.05
C GLY A 44 -12.46 -10.87 -0.74
N TYR A 45 -12.49 -9.60 -1.11
CA TYR A 45 -13.65 -8.96 -1.75
C TYR A 45 -13.18 -7.90 -2.75
N PRO A 46 -14.03 -7.45 -3.70
CA PRO A 46 -15.47 -7.65 -3.79
C PRO A 46 -15.91 -8.94 -4.50
N SER A 47 -15.02 -9.62 -5.21
CA SER A 47 -15.41 -10.72 -6.14
C SER A 47 -14.91 -12.09 -5.74
N ASN A 48 -14.16 -12.22 -4.67
CA ASN A 48 -13.50 -13.47 -4.24
C ASN A 48 -12.58 -14.06 -5.32
N ARG A 49 -11.90 -13.19 -6.06
CA ARG A 49 -10.88 -13.63 -7.01
C ARG A 49 -9.68 -14.20 -6.28
N SER A 50 -8.98 -15.11 -6.91
CA SER A 50 -7.80 -15.76 -6.33
C SER A 50 -6.63 -15.77 -7.30
N GLY A 51 -5.44 -15.84 -6.75
CA GLY A 51 -4.21 -16.01 -7.52
C GLY A 51 -4.03 -14.94 -8.60
N LYS A 52 -3.71 -15.41 -9.79
CA LYS A 52 -3.43 -14.55 -10.96
C LYS A 52 -4.68 -13.92 -11.57
N ASP A 53 -5.86 -14.31 -11.15
CA ASP A 53 -7.10 -13.64 -11.53
C ASP A 53 -7.22 -12.26 -10.89
N ILE A 54 -6.43 -11.99 -9.86
CA ILE A 54 -6.29 -10.66 -9.27
C ILE A 54 -5.26 -9.88 -10.09
N PRO A 55 -5.57 -8.68 -10.58
CA PRO A 55 -4.59 -7.85 -11.31
C PRO A 55 -3.31 -7.63 -10.50
N MET A 56 -2.16 -7.60 -11.16
CA MET A 56 -0.87 -7.42 -10.50
C MET A 56 -0.83 -6.15 -9.64
N GLY A 57 -1.37 -5.04 -10.15
CA GLY A 57 -1.43 -3.78 -9.39
C GLY A 57 -2.23 -3.93 -8.09
N ALA A 58 -3.30 -4.71 -8.11
CA ALA A 58 -4.10 -5.00 -6.92
C ALA A 58 -3.32 -5.87 -5.91
N ARG A 59 -2.57 -6.85 -6.40
CA ARG A 59 -1.72 -7.69 -5.55
C ARG A 59 -0.61 -6.89 -4.88
N ILE A 60 -0.04 -5.92 -5.59
CA ILE A 60 0.96 -5.01 -5.04
C ILE A 60 0.34 -4.08 -4.00
N LEU A 61 -0.79 -3.46 -4.33
CA LEU A 61 -1.49 -2.56 -3.40
C LEU A 61 -1.90 -3.28 -2.12
N ARG A 62 -2.31 -4.55 -2.22
CA ARG A 62 -2.69 -5.35 -1.04
C ARG A 62 -1.55 -5.43 -0.03
N VAL A 63 -0.35 -5.73 -0.49
CA VAL A 63 0.85 -5.81 0.35
C VAL A 63 1.19 -4.44 0.94
N CYS A 64 1.24 -3.41 0.10
CA CYS A 64 1.61 -2.06 0.52
C CYS A 64 0.61 -1.48 1.54
N ASP A 65 -0.68 -1.68 1.32
CA ASP A 65 -1.72 -1.16 2.22
C ASP A 65 -1.66 -1.79 3.60
N VAL A 66 -1.46 -3.11 3.68
CA VAL A 66 -1.33 -3.79 4.97
C VAL A 66 -0.10 -3.29 5.72
N TYR A 67 1.04 -3.19 5.03
CA TYR A 67 2.26 -2.67 5.63
C TYR A 67 2.07 -1.24 6.12
N ALA A 68 1.52 -0.36 5.29
CA ALA A 68 1.28 1.03 5.65
C ALA A 68 0.34 1.15 6.84
N ALA A 69 -0.75 0.39 6.85
CA ALA A 69 -1.72 0.43 7.95
C ALA A 69 -1.12 0.01 9.29
N LEU A 70 -0.27 -1.01 9.30
CA LEU A 70 0.39 -1.50 10.50
C LEU A 70 1.56 -0.62 10.95
N SER A 71 2.15 0.13 10.02
CA SER A 71 3.31 1.00 10.26
C SER A 71 2.92 2.40 10.68
N MET A 72 1.64 2.73 10.76
CA MET A 72 1.13 4.04 11.12
C MET A 72 0.47 4.04 12.50
N ASP A 73 0.56 5.18 13.21
CA ASP A 73 -0.20 5.39 14.44
C ASP A 73 -1.70 5.40 14.15
N ARG A 74 -2.45 4.78 15.03
CA ARG A 74 -3.90 4.77 15.03
C ARG A 74 -4.43 5.32 16.34
N PRO A 75 -5.68 5.82 16.43
CA PRO A 75 -6.24 6.35 17.68
C PRO A 75 -6.20 5.36 18.85
N TYR A 76 -6.19 4.07 18.57
CA TYR A 76 -6.22 2.98 19.54
C TYR A 76 -4.92 2.18 19.62
N ARG A 77 -3.90 2.51 18.79
CA ARG A 77 -2.66 1.74 18.74
C ARG A 77 -1.54 2.58 18.08
N LYS A 78 -0.34 2.52 18.63
CA LYS A 78 0.85 3.11 18.02
C LYS A 78 1.34 2.30 16.82
N ALA A 79 2.12 2.93 15.96
CA ALA A 79 2.82 2.27 14.87
C ALA A 79 3.66 1.09 15.39
N LEU A 80 3.62 -0.02 14.67
CA LEU A 80 4.46 -1.17 14.96
C LEU A 80 5.83 -1.01 14.30
N GLU A 81 6.84 -1.59 14.95
CA GLU A 81 8.18 -1.67 14.37
C GLU A 81 8.18 -2.53 13.11
N LYS A 82 9.08 -2.22 12.18
CA LYS A 82 9.17 -2.90 10.89
C LYS A 82 9.19 -4.43 11.01
N ASP A 83 9.99 -4.97 11.90
CA ASP A 83 10.12 -6.42 12.06
C ASP A 83 8.84 -7.05 12.60
N GLU A 84 8.11 -6.36 13.48
CA GLU A 84 6.81 -6.80 13.96
C GLU A 84 5.77 -6.80 12.85
N VAL A 85 5.75 -5.76 12.02
CA VAL A 85 4.84 -5.66 10.88
C VAL A 85 5.07 -6.82 9.93
N LEU A 86 6.32 -7.10 9.57
CA LEU A 86 6.67 -8.19 8.66
C LEU A 86 6.28 -9.55 9.25
N ARG A 87 6.43 -9.72 10.56
CA ARG A 87 6.03 -10.96 11.24
C ARG A 87 4.53 -11.19 11.16
N LEU A 88 3.73 -10.15 11.41
CA LEU A 88 2.28 -10.22 11.30
C LEU A 88 1.84 -10.52 9.86
N MET A 89 2.51 -9.92 8.87
CA MET A 89 2.23 -10.19 7.46
C MET A 89 2.56 -11.62 7.08
N ILE A 90 3.62 -12.19 7.63
CA ILE A 90 3.98 -13.61 7.41
C ILE A 90 2.89 -14.53 7.98
N ASP A 91 2.32 -14.20 9.12
CA ASP A 91 1.21 -14.97 9.70
C ASP A 91 -0.03 -14.97 8.79
N GLU A 92 -0.19 -13.94 7.97
CA GLU A 92 -1.28 -13.80 7.00
C GLU A 92 -0.81 -14.00 5.55
N ILE A 93 0.25 -14.76 5.36
CA ILE A 93 0.94 -14.90 4.05
C ILE A 93 0.03 -15.42 2.95
N LYS A 94 -0.99 -16.21 3.28
CA LYS A 94 -1.97 -16.73 2.32
C LYS A 94 -2.78 -15.63 1.62
N ASN A 95 -2.84 -14.43 2.22
CA ASN A 95 -3.55 -13.30 1.66
C ASN A 95 -2.75 -12.60 0.55
N PHE A 96 -1.45 -12.85 0.45
CA PHE A 96 -0.53 -12.14 -0.41
C PHE A 96 0.02 -13.04 -1.52
N ASP A 97 0.28 -12.43 -2.68
CA ASP A 97 1.11 -13.06 -3.69
C ASP A 97 2.54 -13.17 -3.14
N MET A 98 3.06 -14.40 -3.08
CA MET A 98 4.37 -14.67 -2.49
C MET A 98 5.50 -13.94 -3.21
N GLN A 99 5.46 -13.87 -4.54
CA GLN A 99 6.49 -13.17 -5.31
C GLN A 99 6.47 -11.68 -5.04
N VAL A 100 5.27 -11.09 -4.94
CA VAL A 100 5.09 -9.67 -4.60
C VAL A 100 5.60 -9.42 -3.19
N PHE A 101 5.24 -10.26 -2.24
CA PHE A 101 5.68 -10.11 -0.85
C PHE A 101 7.19 -10.20 -0.70
N LEU A 102 7.84 -11.14 -1.38
CA LEU A 102 9.30 -11.26 -1.35
C LEU A 102 10.00 -10.06 -2.00
N ALA A 103 9.47 -9.57 -3.10
CA ALA A 103 9.98 -8.34 -3.73
C ALA A 103 9.81 -7.13 -2.80
N PHE A 104 8.68 -7.04 -2.14
CA PHE A 104 8.38 -6.00 -1.15
C PHE A 104 9.39 -6.03 0.01
N GLN A 105 9.68 -7.21 0.56
CA GLN A 105 10.67 -7.35 1.62
C GLN A 105 12.05 -6.85 1.19
N ARG A 106 12.46 -7.15 -0.03
CA ARG A 106 13.74 -6.66 -0.57
C ARG A 106 13.78 -5.14 -0.64
N VAL A 107 12.69 -4.51 -1.07
CA VAL A 107 12.58 -3.06 -1.13
C VAL A 107 12.63 -2.44 0.26
N ILE A 108 11.92 -3.01 1.22
CA ILE A 108 11.88 -2.51 2.60
C ILE A 108 13.26 -2.60 3.26
N HIS A 109 13.99 -3.69 3.08
CA HIS A 109 15.33 -3.84 3.65
C HIS A 109 16.35 -2.88 3.04
N LYS A 110 16.22 -2.57 1.74
CA LYS A 110 17.07 -1.58 1.07
C LYS A 110 16.57 -0.16 1.25
N GLY A 111 15.27 0.02 1.37
CA GLY A 111 14.58 1.30 1.31
C GLY A 111 14.74 2.18 2.55
N GLY A 112 15.19 1.63 3.68
CA GLY A 112 15.46 2.42 4.88
C GLY A 112 16.43 3.57 4.65
N ASN A 113 17.29 3.44 3.63
CA ASN A 113 18.25 4.46 3.25
C ASN A 113 17.75 5.40 2.14
N TYR A 114 16.73 5.02 1.40
CA TYR A 114 16.26 5.80 0.25
C TYR A 114 15.46 7.06 0.64
N GLY A 115 14.58 6.94 1.60
CA GLY A 115 13.77 8.07 2.05
C GLY A 115 14.59 9.15 2.72
N ILE A 116 15.51 8.76 3.59
CA ILE A 116 16.38 9.67 4.33
C ILE A 116 17.34 10.43 3.40
N LYS A 117 17.89 9.76 2.40
CA LYS A 117 18.81 10.40 1.43
C LYS A 117 18.08 11.41 0.54
N LYS A 118 16.85 11.15 0.16
CA LYS A 118 16.06 12.09 -0.64
C LYS A 118 15.69 13.34 0.13
N GLU A 119 15.32 13.18 1.39
CA GLU A 119 14.96 14.32 2.24
C GLU A 119 16.16 15.20 2.55
N THR A 120 17.32 14.60 2.85
CA THR A 120 18.54 15.37 3.11
C THR A 120 19.08 16.07 1.88
N GLY A 121 19.00 15.45 0.71
CA GLY A 121 19.42 16.09 -0.54
C GLY A 121 18.56 17.30 -0.89
N TYR A 122 17.27 17.18 -0.67
CA TYR A 122 16.33 18.27 -0.97
C TYR A 122 16.53 19.49 -0.05
N ARG A 123 16.83 19.28 1.23
CA ARG A 123 17.10 20.36 2.16
C ARG A 123 18.40 21.09 1.86
N ASN A 124 19.40 20.38 1.37
CA ASN A 124 20.69 20.98 1.07
C ASN A 124 20.69 21.82 -0.21
N GLU A 125 19.88 21.44 -1.19
CA GLU A 125 19.77 22.23 -2.42
C GLU A 125 19.05 23.56 -2.23
N GLY A 126 18.08 23.60 -1.32
CA GLY A 126 17.36 24.84 -1.00
C GLY A 126 18.17 25.86 -0.23
N HIS A 127 19.25 25.46 0.39
CA HIS A 127 20.06 26.35 1.21
C HIS A 127 21.20 27.02 0.44
N PHE A 128 21.56 26.51 -0.73
CA PHE A 128 22.69 27.01 -1.50
C PHE A 128 22.38 28.19 -2.41
N THR A 129 21.11 28.48 -2.59
CA THR A 129 20.70 29.54 -3.53
C THR A 129 20.63 30.93 -2.90
N GLU A 130 20.74 31.03 -1.58
CA GLU A 130 20.62 32.32 -0.90
C GLU A 130 21.95 32.97 -0.52
N GLY A 131 23.07 32.31 -0.75
CA GLY A 131 24.38 32.79 -0.24
C GLY A 131 25.27 33.59 -1.19
N ASN A 132 24.93 33.67 -2.47
CA ASN A 132 25.86 34.26 -3.44
C ASN A 132 25.26 35.35 -4.32
N GLY A 133 24.50 36.20 -3.73
CA GLY A 133 24.22 37.49 -4.35
C GLY A 133 25.12 38.56 -3.79
N ASN A 134 26.41 38.57 -4.18
CA ASN A 134 27.17 39.73 -3.99
C ASN A 134 28.24 39.90 -5.06
N PRO A 135 28.23 41.02 -5.75
CA PRO A 135 29.27 41.37 -6.66
C PRO A 135 30.56 41.77 -5.95
#